data_132a5c29ca803e8c7cd40825a8d93c97
#
_entry.id   132a5c29ca803e8c7cd40825a8d93c97
#
_cell.length_a   1.000
_cell.length_b   1.000
_cell.length_c   1.000
_cell.angle_alpha   90.00
_cell.angle_beta   90.00
_cell.angle_gamma   90.00
#
_symmetry.space_group_name_H-M   'P 1'
#
loop_
_entity.id
_entity.type
_entity.pdbx_description
1 polymer ?
#
loop_
_entity_poly.entity_id
_entity_poly.type
_entity_poly.pdbx_seq_one_letter_code
_entity_poly.pdbx_strand_id
1 'polypeptide(L)'
;EKYKYTDVSKYFEPDFGLNLNRLAIPVNPYEVFKCDVPNMSTSLYFVVNDTFYNRALPTGNLPEGVIFGSLKEVAEQHPELVKKYYGQLADTSKDGVTAFNTAFAQDGVVFYVPKNVVVEKTIQLVNILRADVNFMVNRRVLIILEDGAQARLLICDHAMDNVNFLATQVIEVFAGENAVFDMYELEETHTS
;
A
#
# COMPACT_ATOMS: atom_id res chain seq x y z
N GLU A 1 22.45 4.43 -12.42
CA GLU A 1 23.16 3.67 -11.35
C GLU A 1 22.54 3.89 -9.94
N LYS A 2 21.21 3.80 -9.80
CA LYS A 2 20.54 4.03 -8.50
C LYS A 2 21.00 3.04 -7.41
N TYR A 3 21.40 1.83 -7.80
CA TYR A 3 21.75 0.74 -6.88
C TYR A 3 23.26 0.43 -6.89
N LYS A 4 24.09 1.45 -7.04
CA LYS A 4 25.55 1.30 -7.17
C LYS A 4 26.20 0.45 -6.06
N TYR A 5 25.65 0.49 -4.85
CA TYR A 5 26.20 -0.23 -3.69
C TYR A 5 25.33 -1.40 -3.23
N THR A 6 24.20 -1.65 -3.89
CA THR A 6 23.29 -2.74 -3.57
C THR A 6 22.88 -3.45 -4.86
N ASP A 7 23.37 -4.65 -5.04
CA ASP A 7 22.95 -5.49 -6.15
C ASP A 7 21.57 -6.07 -5.83
N VAL A 8 20.53 -5.47 -6.41
CA VAL A 8 19.14 -5.92 -6.24
C VAL A 8 18.78 -7.07 -7.17
N SER A 9 19.60 -7.36 -8.21
CA SER A 9 19.28 -8.40 -9.22
C SER A 9 19.12 -9.78 -8.59
N LYS A 10 19.98 -10.10 -7.63
CA LYS A 10 19.95 -11.38 -6.90
C LYS A 10 18.64 -11.68 -6.17
N TYR A 11 17.86 -10.64 -5.81
CA TYR A 11 16.55 -10.82 -5.16
C TYR A 11 15.45 -11.21 -6.15
N PHE A 12 15.70 -11.06 -7.45
CA PHE A 12 14.79 -11.43 -8.54
C PHE A 12 15.18 -12.77 -9.20
N GLU A 13 16.30 -13.39 -8.80
CA GLU A 13 16.74 -14.70 -9.34
C GLU A 13 15.86 -15.87 -8.88
N PRO A 14 15.39 -15.94 -7.60
CA PRO A 14 14.52 -17.03 -7.19
C PRO A 14 13.18 -17.00 -7.92
N ASP A 15 12.66 -18.19 -8.23
CA ASP A 15 11.30 -18.32 -8.76
C ASP A 15 10.28 -18.17 -7.63
N PHE A 16 9.70 -17.00 -7.52
CA PHE A 16 8.61 -16.72 -6.58
C PHE A 16 7.23 -17.04 -7.16
N GLY A 17 7.15 -17.42 -8.43
CA GLY A 17 5.87 -17.57 -9.15
C GLY A 17 5.13 -16.23 -9.32
N LEU A 18 4.26 -16.19 -10.32
CA LEU A 18 3.35 -15.06 -10.51
C LEU A 18 2.03 -15.38 -9.83
N ASN A 19 1.62 -14.62 -8.84
CA ASN A 19 0.31 -14.74 -8.21
C ASN A 19 -0.78 -14.10 -9.10
N LEU A 20 -0.99 -14.69 -10.27
CA LEU A 20 -1.99 -14.21 -11.23
C LEU A 20 -3.42 -14.57 -10.83
N ASN A 21 -3.58 -15.64 -10.04
CA ASN A 21 -4.86 -16.19 -9.65
C ASN A 21 -5.18 -15.89 -8.19
N ARG A 22 -5.07 -14.65 -7.76
CA ARG A 22 -5.42 -14.18 -6.41
C ARG A 22 -6.10 -15.22 -5.53
N LEU A 23 -5.33 -16.02 -4.81
CA LEU A 23 -5.85 -16.94 -3.84
C LEU A 23 -6.60 -16.13 -2.77
N ALA A 24 -7.91 -16.32 -2.70
CA ALA A 24 -8.69 -15.74 -1.62
C ALA A 24 -8.19 -16.33 -0.30
N ILE A 25 -7.50 -15.53 0.48
CA ILE A 25 -7.03 -15.98 1.79
C ILE A 25 -8.23 -15.91 2.73
N PRO A 26 -8.67 -17.04 3.30
CA PRO A 26 -9.86 -17.10 4.15
C PRO A 26 -9.56 -16.62 5.58
N VAL A 27 -8.87 -15.49 5.69
CA VAL A 27 -8.47 -14.91 6.99
C VAL A 27 -9.10 -13.54 7.11
N ASN A 28 -9.82 -13.31 8.21
CA ASN A 28 -10.22 -11.98 8.59
C ASN A 28 -9.05 -11.33 9.35
N PRO A 29 -8.33 -10.36 8.77
CA PRO A 29 -7.19 -9.76 9.43
C PRO A 29 -7.57 -9.01 10.72
N TYR A 30 -8.79 -8.49 10.83
CA TYR A 30 -9.28 -7.85 12.05
C TYR A 30 -9.42 -8.80 13.25
N GLU A 31 -9.54 -10.11 13.00
CA GLU A 31 -9.65 -11.12 14.06
C GLU A 31 -8.31 -11.69 14.47
N VAL A 32 -7.35 -11.77 13.55
CA VAL A 32 -6.07 -12.48 13.77
C VAL A 32 -4.90 -11.53 13.98
N PHE A 33 -5.02 -10.28 13.55
CA PHE A 33 -3.93 -9.33 13.64
C PHE A 33 -3.87 -8.70 15.03
N LYS A 34 -2.72 -8.83 15.68
CA LYS A 34 -2.38 -8.12 16.91
C LYS A 34 -1.15 -7.27 16.62
N CYS A 35 -1.33 -5.97 16.49
CA CYS A 35 -0.21 -5.05 16.39
C CYS A 35 0.38 -4.78 17.77
N ASP A 36 1.68 -4.92 17.91
CA ASP A 36 2.42 -4.59 19.13
C ASP A 36 2.65 -3.08 19.29
N VAL A 37 2.18 -2.27 18.32
CA VAL A 37 2.23 -0.80 18.44
C VAL A 37 1.28 -0.36 19.53
N PRO A 38 1.78 0.24 20.63
CA PRO A 38 0.95 0.52 21.79
C PRO A 38 -0.14 1.54 21.48
N ASN A 39 -1.39 1.12 21.72
CA ASN A 39 -2.62 1.93 21.88
C ASN A 39 -2.73 3.24 21.08
N MET A 40 -2.31 3.22 19.82
CA MET A 40 -2.58 4.36 18.94
C MET A 40 -4.04 4.26 18.49
N SER A 41 -4.84 5.28 18.80
CA SER A 41 -6.18 5.40 18.25
C SER A 41 -6.09 5.69 16.74
N THR A 42 -5.98 4.64 15.92
CA THR A 42 -5.87 4.73 14.46
C THR A 42 -7.12 4.20 13.77
N SER A 43 -7.34 4.62 12.53
CA SER A 43 -8.29 3.97 11.62
C SER A 43 -7.56 2.85 10.88
N LEU A 44 -7.88 1.60 11.20
CA LEU A 44 -7.13 0.43 10.77
C LEU A 44 -7.67 -0.14 9.46
N TYR A 45 -6.79 -0.36 8.49
CA TYR A 45 -7.06 -0.96 7.19
C TYR A 45 -5.99 -2.00 6.86
N PHE A 46 -6.35 -2.97 6.00
CA PHE A 46 -5.46 -4.07 5.65
C PHE A 46 -5.30 -4.23 4.15
N VAL A 47 -4.07 -4.60 3.77
CA VAL A 47 -3.75 -5.21 2.49
C VAL A 47 -3.22 -6.62 2.78
N VAL A 48 -3.82 -7.63 2.21
CA VAL A 48 -3.36 -9.01 2.33
C VAL A 48 -2.68 -9.39 1.02
N ASN A 49 -1.39 -9.67 1.09
CA ASN A 49 -0.50 -9.80 -0.05
C ASN A 49 -0.50 -8.52 -0.90
N ASP A 50 -1.17 -8.52 -2.04
CA ASP A 50 -1.32 -7.38 -2.95
C ASP A 50 -2.77 -6.87 -3.08
N THR A 51 -3.69 -7.36 -2.23
CA THR A 51 -5.12 -7.07 -2.35
C THR A 51 -5.63 -6.29 -1.15
N PHE A 52 -6.27 -5.16 -1.41
CA PHE A 52 -6.95 -4.40 -0.36
C PHE A 52 -8.10 -5.22 0.23
N TYR A 53 -8.15 -5.32 1.56
CA TYR A 53 -9.17 -6.08 2.26
C TYR A 53 -10.40 -5.22 2.55
N ASN A 54 -11.47 -5.42 1.78
CA ASN A 54 -12.68 -4.60 1.85
C ASN A 54 -13.88 -5.27 2.54
N ARG A 55 -13.74 -6.51 3.04
CA ARG A 55 -14.88 -7.30 3.58
C ARG A 55 -15.39 -6.83 4.95
N ALA A 56 -14.59 -6.11 5.70
CA ALA A 56 -14.94 -5.63 7.03
C ALA A 56 -14.30 -4.25 7.27
N LEU A 57 -14.66 -3.31 6.40
CA LEU A 57 -14.17 -1.94 6.55
C LEU A 57 -14.63 -1.38 7.89
N PRO A 58 -13.77 -0.67 8.62
CA PRO A 58 -14.18 0.01 9.83
C PRO A 58 -15.34 0.94 9.50
N THR A 59 -16.46 0.72 10.17
CA THR A 59 -17.60 1.63 10.09
C THR A 59 -17.20 2.91 10.80
N GLY A 60 -16.83 3.89 10.09
CA GLY A 60 -16.61 5.18 10.73
C GLY A 60 -15.53 5.98 10.08
N ASN A 61 -15.96 6.90 9.48
CA ASN A 61 -15.64 8.25 9.85
C ASN A 61 -14.40 8.78 9.20
N LEU A 62 -14.21 8.45 7.94
CA LEU A 62 -13.45 9.36 7.10
C LEU A 62 -14.33 10.60 6.87
N PRO A 63 -13.75 11.81 6.90
CA PRO A 63 -14.44 13.03 6.52
C PRO A 63 -15.05 12.92 5.12
N GLU A 64 -16.10 13.70 4.87
CA GLU A 64 -16.78 13.71 3.58
C GLU A 64 -15.80 13.96 2.43
N GLY A 65 -15.93 13.16 1.38
CA GLY A 65 -15.10 13.23 0.19
C GLY A 65 -13.71 12.58 0.30
N VAL A 66 -13.28 12.15 1.49
CA VAL A 66 -12.04 11.38 1.65
C VAL A 66 -12.24 9.96 1.13
N ILE A 67 -11.29 9.49 0.32
CA ILE A 67 -11.25 8.12 -0.20
C ILE A 67 -10.04 7.40 0.40
N PHE A 68 -10.27 6.24 1.00
CA PHE A 68 -9.21 5.30 1.37
C PHE A 68 -9.68 3.89 1.00
N GLY A 69 -9.06 3.30 0.00
CA GLY A 69 -9.55 2.03 -0.54
C GLY A 69 -8.69 1.40 -1.62
N SER A 70 -9.21 0.32 -2.21
CA SER A 70 -8.56 -0.41 -3.30
C SER A 70 -8.29 0.49 -4.50
N LEU A 71 -7.05 0.50 -4.98
CA LEU A 71 -6.68 1.22 -6.21
C LEU A 71 -7.53 0.77 -7.39
N LYS A 72 -7.77 -0.53 -7.52
CA LYS A 72 -8.59 -1.10 -8.59
C LYS A 72 -10.02 -0.57 -8.53
N GLU A 73 -10.68 -0.65 -7.36
CA GLU A 73 -12.05 -0.18 -7.18
C GLU A 73 -12.17 1.33 -7.40
N VAL A 74 -11.21 2.11 -6.90
CA VAL A 74 -11.18 3.56 -7.10
C VAL A 74 -10.95 3.91 -8.58
N ALA A 75 -10.13 3.13 -9.31
CA ALA A 75 -9.93 3.34 -10.74
C ALA A 75 -11.21 3.07 -11.55
N GLU A 76 -12.06 2.16 -11.10
CA GLU A 76 -13.36 1.88 -11.72
C GLU A 76 -14.40 2.96 -11.38
N GLN A 77 -14.43 3.45 -10.13
CA GLN A 77 -15.42 4.43 -9.65
C GLN A 77 -15.04 5.88 -9.97
N HIS A 78 -13.74 6.20 -9.96
CA HIS A 78 -13.18 7.53 -10.15
C HIS A 78 -12.02 7.51 -11.17
N PRO A 79 -12.26 7.08 -12.42
CA PRO A 79 -11.20 6.86 -13.40
C PRO A 79 -10.40 8.12 -13.70
N GLU A 80 -11.02 9.29 -13.69
CA GLU A 80 -10.33 10.55 -13.99
C GLU A 80 -9.35 10.94 -12.87
N LEU A 81 -9.67 10.62 -11.61
CA LEU A 81 -8.77 10.83 -10.48
C LEU A 81 -7.50 9.98 -10.64
N VAL A 82 -7.67 8.68 -10.88
CA VAL A 82 -6.53 7.77 -11.00
C VAL A 82 -5.69 8.09 -12.24
N LYS A 83 -6.30 8.32 -13.40
CA LYS A 83 -5.58 8.70 -14.64
C LYS A 83 -4.74 9.97 -14.50
N LYS A 84 -5.21 10.93 -13.71
CA LYS A 84 -4.51 12.20 -13.50
C LYS A 84 -3.20 12.03 -12.74
N TYR A 85 -3.12 11.09 -11.80
CA TYR A 85 -2.02 11.01 -10.85
C TYR A 85 -1.19 9.72 -10.96
N TYR A 86 -1.80 8.59 -11.26
CA TYR A 86 -1.12 7.30 -11.29
C TYR A 86 0.02 7.27 -12.32
N GLY A 87 1.22 6.91 -11.85
CA GLY A 87 2.40 6.77 -12.71
C GLY A 87 3.03 8.10 -13.13
N GLN A 88 2.61 9.22 -12.57
CA GLN A 88 3.16 10.53 -12.94
C GLN A 88 4.51 10.84 -12.29
N LEU A 89 4.79 10.28 -11.12
CA LEU A 89 6.05 10.44 -10.40
C LEU A 89 6.96 9.21 -10.51
N ALA A 90 6.37 8.03 -10.61
CA ALA A 90 7.08 6.76 -10.70
C ALA A 90 7.57 6.52 -12.14
N ASP A 91 8.75 7.07 -12.47
CA ASP A 91 9.35 6.97 -13.81
C ASP A 91 9.93 5.57 -14.07
N THR A 92 9.18 4.76 -14.80
CA THR A 92 9.54 3.39 -15.17
C THR A 92 10.73 3.30 -16.13
N SER A 93 11.10 4.40 -16.78
CA SER A 93 12.24 4.41 -17.71
C SER A 93 13.59 4.48 -17.00
N LYS A 94 13.61 4.89 -15.74
CA LYS A 94 14.83 5.12 -14.96
C LYS A 94 15.11 4.08 -13.90
N ASP A 95 14.12 3.25 -13.57
CA ASP A 95 14.24 2.29 -12.47
C ASP A 95 13.54 0.97 -12.80
N GLY A 96 14.34 -0.10 -12.89
CA GLY A 96 13.87 -1.43 -13.21
C GLY A 96 12.91 -2.01 -12.16
N VAL A 97 13.11 -1.70 -10.87
CA VAL A 97 12.18 -2.15 -9.80
C VAL A 97 10.83 -1.45 -9.93
N THR A 98 10.83 -0.15 -10.20
CA THR A 98 9.61 0.61 -10.48
C THR A 98 8.89 0.09 -11.72
N ALA A 99 9.63 -0.22 -12.79
CA ALA A 99 9.07 -0.79 -14.02
C ALA A 99 8.44 -2.18 -13.76
N PHE A 100 9.16 -3.03 -13.01
CA PHE A 100 8.69 -4.35 -12.62
C PHE A 100 7.41 -4.25 -11.76
N ASN A 101 7.41 -3.43 -10.72
CA ASN A 101 6.23 -3.18 -9.90
C ASN A 101 5.04 -2.72 -10.76
N THR A 102 5.27 -1.76 -11.65
CA THR A 102 4.20 -1.21 -12.51
C THR A 102 3.62 -2.27 -13.45
N ALA A 103 4.45 -3.18 -13.97
CA ALA A 103 4.01 -4.24 -14.86
C ALA A 103 3.16 -5.31 -14.15
N PHE A 104 3.42 -5.57 -12.87
CA PHE A 104 2.83 -6.69 -12.14
C PHE A 104 1.87 -6.31 -11.01
N ALA A 105 1.79 -5.02 -10.64
CA ALA A 105 0.82 -4.57 -9.65
C ALA A 105 -0.63 -4.79 -10.13
N GLN A 106 -1.40 -5.54 -9.35
CA GLN A 106 -2.79 -5.88 -9.68
C GLN A 106 -3.80 -5.04 -8.89
N ASP A 107 -3.37 -4.54 -7.73
CA ASP A 107 -4.14 -3.68 -6.84
C ASP A 107 -3.18 -2.81 -6.02
N GLY A 108 -3.71 -2.11 -5.07
CA GLY A 108 -2.98 -1.23 -4.18
C GLY A 108 -3.95 -0.40 -3.36
N VAL A 109 -3.50 0.77 -2.94
CA VAL A 109 -4.28 1.68 -2.12
C VAL A 109 -4.32 3.06 -2.75
N VAL A 110 -5.50 3.68 -2.74
CA VAL A 110 -5.66 5.13 -2.98
C VAL A 110 -6.04 5.79 -1.66
N PHE A 111 -5.31 6.85 -1.32
CA PHE A 111 -5.65 7.77 -0.25
C PHE A 111 -5.81 9.18 -0.85
N TYR A 112 -7.06 9.61 -0.96
CA TYR A 112 -7.40 10.94 -1.47
C TYR A 112 -8.03 11.78 -0.38
N VAL A 113 -7.52 12.99 -0.18
CA VAL A 113 -8.03 13.97 0.77
C VAL A 113 -8.39 15.27 0.04
N PRO A 114 -9.67 15.67 0.03
CA PRO A 114 -10.12 16.86 -0.66
C PRO A 114 -9.54 18.15 -0.07
N LYS A 115 -9.66 19.23 -0.82
CA LYS A 115 -9.21 20.58 -0.45
C LYS A 115 -9.74 21.01 0.93
N ASN A 116 -8.82 21.48 1.77
CA ASN A 116 -9.07 21.98 3.14
C ASN A 116 -9.68 20.94 4.10
N VAL A 117 -9.65 19.67 3.77
CA VAL A 117 -10.12 18.60 4.65
C VAL A 117 -8.98 18.13 5.56
N VAL A 118 -9.28 17.95 6.84
CA VAL A 118 -8.37 17.42 7.85
C VAL A 118 -8.83 16.03 8.27
N VAL A 119 -7.96 15.03 8.05
CA VAL A 119 -8.15 13.67 8.57
C VAL A 119 -7.46 13.61 9.93
N GLU A 120 -8.20 13.89 10.99
CA GLU A 120 -7.64 14.00 12.35
C GLU A 120 -7.05 12.71 12.87
N LYS A 121 -7.77 11.60 12.63
CA LYS A 121 -7.36 10.28 13.08
C LYS A 121 -6.33 9.68 12.10
N THR A 122 -5.18 9.28 12.62
CA THR A 122 -4.15 8.60 11.82
C THR A 122 -4.73 7.36 11.15
N ILE A 123 -4.55 7.23 9.84
CA ILE A 123 -4.85 6.00 9.13
C ILE A 123 -3.67 5.05 9.31
N GLN A 124 -3.97 3.81 9.69
CA GLN A 124 -2.98 2.73 9.78
C GLN A 124 -3.28 1.69 8.72
N LEU A 125 -2.37 1.54 7.77
CA LEU A 125 -2.41 0.53 6.73
C LEU A 125 -1.48 -0.61 7.12
N VAL A 126 -2.04 -1.78 7.33
CA VAL A 126 -1.28 -2.98 7.66
C VAL A 126 -1.21 -3.89 6.46
N ASN A 127 -0.02 -4.08 5.96
CA ASN A 127 0.31 -5.02 4.91
C ASN A 127 0.65 -6.37 5.54
N ILE A 128 -0.12 -7.40 5.24
CA ILE A 128 0.10 -8.76 5.71
C ILE A 128 0.57 -9.63 4.54
N LEU A 129 1.73 -10.25 4.69
CA LEU A 129 2.25 -11.25 3.77
C LEU A 129 1.92 -12.65 4.33
N ARG A 130 1.14 -13.41 3.57
CA ARG A 130 0.71 -14.74 3.95
C ARG A 130 0.59 -15.68 2.76
N ALA A 131 1.30 -16.82 2.78
CA ALA A 131 1.19 -17.88 1.81
C ALA A 131 1.77 -19.19 2.33
N ASP A 132 1.39 -20.31 1.70
CA ASP A 132 1.93 -21.64 1.97
C ASP A 132 3.13 -21.98 1.05
N VAL A 133 3.45 -21.10 0.12
CA VAL A 133 4.52 -21.26 -0.87
C VAL A 133 5.27 -19.96 -1.05
N ASN A 134 6.48 -20.02 -1.60
CA ASN A 134 7.22 -18.82 -2.00
C ASN A 134 6.41 -18.03 -3.01
N PHE A 135 6.35 -16.71 -2.86
CA PHE A 135 5.50 -15.88 -3.69
C PHE A 135 6.02 -14.45 -3.84
N MET A 136 5.42 -13.72 -4.76
CA MET A 136 5.75 -12.34 -5.06
C MET A 136 4.49 -11.47 -4.92
N VAL A 137 4.67 -10.29 -4.35
CA VAL A 137 3.64 -9.24 -4.28
C VAL A 137 4.17 -7.92 -4.81
N ASN A 138 3.32 -7.21 -5.53
CA ASN A 138 3.65 -5.90 -6.08
C ASN A 138 2.53 -4.93 -5.73
N ARG A 139 2.83 -3.98 -4.84
CA ARG A 139 1.84 -3.04 -4.30
C ARG A 139 2.05 -1.65 -4.85
N ARG A 140 0.95 -0.93 -5.03
CA ARG A 140 0.95 0.50 -5.37
C ARG A 140 0.19 1.27 -4.30
N VAL A 141 0.75 2.42 -3.91
CA VAL A 141 0.07 3.35 -3.00
C VAL A 141 0.05 4.72 -3.66
N LEU A 142 -1.13 5.22 -3.92
CA LEU A 142 -1.35 6.53 -4.53
C LEU A 142 -1.97 7.46 -3.48
N ILE A 143 -1.22 8.47 -3.08
CA ILE A 143 -1.61 9.42 -2.04
C ILE A 143 -1.79 10.79 -2.68
N ILE A 144 -2.96 11.38 -2.51
CA ILE A 144 -3.32 12.66 -3.11
C ILE A 144 -3.94 13.53 -2.03
N LEU A 145 -3.25 14.61 -1.66
CA LEU A 145 -3.78 15.65 -0.79
C LEU A 145 -3.97 16.91 -1.62
N GLU A 146 -5.19 17.40 -1.71
CA GLU A 146 -5.45 18.69 -2.35
C GLU A 146 -4.99 19.87 -1.46
N ASP A 147 -5.10 21.12 -1.96
CA ASP A 147 -4.66 22.30 -1.27
C ASP A 147 -5.23 22.40 0.15
N GLY A 148 -4.39 22.66 1.13
CA GLY A 148 -4.76 22.80 2.53
C GLY A 148 -5.23 21.50 3.21
N ALA A 149 -5.19 20.36 2.51
CA ALA A 149 -5.54 19.07 3.09
C ALA A 149 -4.51 18.61 4.13
N GLN A 150 -4.96 17.90 5.17
CA GLN A 150 -4.06 17.38 6.21
C GLN A 150 -4.39 15.93 6.53
N ALA A 151 -3.37 15.08 6.59
CA ALA A 151 -3.53 13.67 6.93
C ALA A 151 -2.25 13.05 7.50
N ARG A 152 -2.41 11.91 8.17
CA ARG A 152 -1.30 11.07 8.64
C ARG A 152 -1.54 9.62 8.27
N LEU A 153 -0.49 8.96 7.80
CA LEU A 153 -0.51 7.55 7.41
C LEU A 153 0.63 6.80 8.10
N LEU A 154 0.29 5.70 8.75
CA LEU A 154 1.23 4.72 9.26
C LEU A 154 1.09 3.45 8.43
N ILE A 155 2.16 3.01 7.78
CA ILE A 155 2.22 1.74 7.05
C ILE A 155 3.00 0.75 7.92
N CYS A 156 2.46 -0.45 8.09
CA CYS A 156 3.11 -1.53 8.82
C CYS A 156 3.18 -2.77 7.91
N ASP A 157 4.37 -3.34 7.77
CA ASP A 157 4.59 -4.58 7.01
C ASP A 157 4.83 -5.76 7.95
N HIS A 158 4.03 -6.83 7.80
CA HIS A 158 4.13 -8.04 8.61
C HIS A 158 4.18 -9.29 7.72
N ALA A 159 5.09 -10.22 8.04
CA ALA A 159 5.11 -11.56 7.48
C ALA A 159 4.56 -12.54 8.54
N MET A 160 3.54 -13.30 8.18
CA MET A 160 2.89 -14.24 9.10
C MET A 160 3.38 -15.68 8.95
N ASP A 161 3.93 -16.04 7.80
CA ASP A 161 4.35 -17.38 7.46
C ASP A 161 5.86 -17.42 7.19
N ASN A 162 6.48 -18.55 7.50
CA ASN A 162 7.91 -18.76 7.26
C ASN A 162 8.16 -19.24 5.82
N VAL A 163 7.87 -18.38 4.86
CA VAL A 163 8.10 -18.59 3.43
C VAL A 163 8.93 -17.46 2.87
N ASN A 164 9.65 -17.73 1.79
CA ASN A 164 10.36 -16.67 1.08
C ASN A 164 9.36 -15.87 0.23
N PHE A 165 9.49 -14.56 0.28
CA PHE A 165 8.68 -13.68 -0.55
C PHE A 165 9.52 -12.53 -1.12
N LEU A 166 9.10 -12.05 -2.27
CA LEU A 166 9.57 -10.80 -2.85
C LEU A 166 8.42 -9.79 -2.81
N ALA A 167 8.58 -8.75 -2.01
CA ALA A 167 7.63 -7.64 -1.98
C ALA A 167 8.24 -6.41 -2.64
N THR A 168 7.54 -5.83 -3.60
CA THR A 168 7.85 -4.50 -4.12
C THR A 168 6.70 -3.55 -3.81
N GLN A 169 7.04 -2.32 -3.42
CA GLN A 169 6.06 -1.28 -3.16
C GLN A 169 6.51 0.01 -3.83
N VAL A 170 5.60 0.65 -4.54
CA VAL A 170 5.81 1.99 -5.10
C VAL A 170 4.76 2.93 -4.54
N ILE A 171 5.21 3.99 -3.89
CA ILE A 171 4.37 5.02 -3.29
C ILE A 171 4.54 6.31 -4.07
N GLU A 172 3.44 6.87 -4.56
CA GLU A 172 3.39 8.18 -5.19
C GLU A 172 2.61 9.15 -4.31
N VAL A 173 3.21 10.28 -3.95
CA VAL A 173 2.58 11.27 -3.07
C VAL A 173 2.45 12.60 -3.80
N PHE A 174 1.24 13.09 -3.92
CA PHE A 174 0.91 14.42 -4.45
C PHE A 174 0.36 15.28 -3.32
N ALA A 175 1.05 16.37 -3.03
CA ALA A 175 0.64 17.33 -2.01
C ALA A 175 0.40 18.69 -2.68
N GLY A 176 -0.82 19.21 -2.54
CA GLY A 176 -1.21 20.53 -3.00
C GLY A 176 -0.60 21.67 -2.15
N GLU A 177 -0.92 22.89 -2.50
CA GLU A 177 -0.44 24.06 -1.76
C GLU A 177 -0.91 24.03 -0.30
N ASN A 178 0.03 24.22 0.64
CA ASN A 178 -0.23 24.19 2.09
C ASN A 178 -0.82 22.85 2.60
N ALA A 179 -0.70 21.77 1.85
CA ALA A 179 -1.05 20.46 2.36
C ALA A 179 -0.02 19.97 3.39
N VAL A 180 -0.48 19.23 4.43
CA VAL A 180 0.37 18.66 5.47
C VAL A 180 0.18 17.15 5.49
N PHE A 181 1.26 16.42 5.28
CA PHE A 181 1.22 14.97 5.27
C PHE A 181 2.40 14.37 6.03
N ASP A 182 2.08 13.59 7.07
CA ASP A 182 3.07 12.79 7.80
C ASP A 182 2.88 11.32 7.43
N MET A 183 3.97 10.67 7.03
CA MET A 183 4.00 9.25 6.73
C MET A 183 5.09 8.55 7.54
N TYR A 184 4.73 7.42 8.14
CA TYR A 184 5.63 6.54 8.85
C TYR A 184 5.52 5.14 8.28
N GLU A 185 6.62 4.41 8.22
CA GLU A 185 6.69 3.03 7.76
C GLU A 185 7.42 2.19 8.81
N LEU A 186 6.79 1.09 9.23
CA LEU A 186 7.32 0.13 10.17
C LEU A 186 7.41 -1.23 9.48
N GLU A 187 8.60 -1.79 9.41
CA GLU A 187 8.84 -3.11 8.86
C GLU A 187 9.08 -4.12 9.99
N GLU A 188 8.16 -5.06 10.16
CA GLU A 188 8.25 -6.19 11.09
C GLU A 188 8.25 -7.51 10.32
N THR A 189 9.16 -7.62 9.36
CA THR A 189 9.37 -8.86 8.62
C THR A 189 10.51 -9.65 9.26
N HIS A 190 10.28 -10.96 9.50
CA HIS A 190 11.33 -11.81 10.03
C HIS A 190 12.46 -11.97 9.01
N THR A 191 13.68 -11.69 9.44
CA THR A 191 14.87 -12.14 8.72
C THR A 191 15.16 -13.57 9.14
N SER A 192 15.01 -14.52 8.21
CA SER A 192 15.51 -15.89 8.36
C SER A 192 17.02 -15.94 8.20
#